data_e71559b5017d240480648dc456d6fb76
#
_entry.id   e71559b5017d240480648dc456d6fb76
#
_cell.length_a   1.000
_cell.length_b   1.000
_cell.length_c   1.000
_cell.angle_alpha   90.00
_cell.angle_beta   90.00
_cell.angle_gamma   90.00
#
_symmetry.space_group_name_H-M   'P 1'
#
loop_
_entity.id
_entity.type
_entity.pdbx_description
1 polymer ?
#
loop_
_entity_poly.entity_id
_entity_poly.type
_entity_poly.pdbx_seq_one_letter_code
_entity_poly.pdbx_strand_id
1 'polypeptide(L)'
;MHKHAVGLAAPRLVHSGTIRNNSSGPVRVQILYKGPSAHGRGDHQEVSTADIPAGGSFRAEERQTNHGSYTTRKEIAGIKVTRYNGQKQKLYAPFQGVHSVELNWLFIIDNWQIHSVNPNVTMGQF
;
A
#
# COMPACT_ATOMS: atom_id res chain seq x y z
N MET A 1 -5.10 35.12 -3.13
CA MET A 1 -5.22 34.43 -3.39
C MET A 1 -4.71 33.93 -3.52
N HIS A 2 -4.26 33.43 -3.41
CA HIS A 2 -3.98 32.74 -3.65
C HIS A 2 -3.75 32.06 -3.98
N LYS A 3 -3.54 31.99 -4.20
CA LYS A 3 -3.55 31.29 -4.63
C LYS A 3 -2.97 30.67 -4.75
N HIS A 4 -2.55 30.39 -4.44
CA HIS A 4 -2.21 29.55 -4.58
C HIS A 4 -2.20 28.53 -5.12
N ALA A 5 -1.13 28.66 -5.32
CA ALA A 5 -1.04 27.47 -6.14
C ALA A 5 -2.16 26.57 -5.79
N VAL A 6 -3.10 27.19 -6.06
CA VAL A 6 -4.35 26.67 -5.69
C VAL A 6 -4.63 25.42 -6.47
N GLY A 7 -5.04 24.40 -5.81
CA GLY A 7 -5.59 23.24 -6.46
C GLY A 7 -4.60 22.15 -6.85
N LEU A 8 -3.31 22.39 -6.70
CA LEU A 8 -2.33 21.37 -7.02
C LEU A 8 -1.84 20.69 -5.74
N ALA A 9 -2.75 19.98 -5.11
CA ALA A 9 -2.38 19.17 -3.96
C ALA A 9 -1.40 18.08 -4.37
N ALA A 10 -0.47 17.73 -3.50
CA ALA A 10 0.42 16.62 -3.74
C ALA A 10 -0.38 15.33 -3.89
N PRO A 11 0.01 14.43 -4.79
CA PRO A 11 -0.62 13.12 -4.86
C PRO A 11 -0.50 12.39 -3.52
N ARG A 12 -1.57 11.68 -3.16
CA ARG A 12 -1.65 10.92 -1.90
C ARG A 12 -1.54 9.45 -2.24
N LEU A 13 -0.32 9.02 -2.56
CA LEU A 13 -0.07 7.70 -3.10
C LEU A 13 0.96 6.97 -2.26
N VAL A 14 0.78 5.66 -2.11
CA VAL A 14 1.78 4.77 -1.51
C VAL A 14 2.36 3.92 -2.63
N HIS A 15 3.67 3.98 -2.82
CA HIS A 15 4.35 3.18 -3.83
C HIS A 15 5.01 1.94 -3.27
N SER A 16 5.38 1.98 -2.00
CA SER A 16 6.02 0.86 -1.32
C SER A 16 5.80 0.98 0.18
N GLY A 17 5.98 -0.12 0.89
CA GLY A 17 5.76 -0.13 2.31
C GLY A 17 6.01 -1.49 2.92
N THR A 18 5.83 -1.57 4.22
CA THR A 18 5.99 -2.79 4.99
C THR A 18 4.63 -3.25 5.49
N ILE A 19 4.37 -4.54 5.38
CA ILE A 19 3.17 -5.15 5.94
C ILE A 19 3.64 -6.02 7.10
N ARG A 20 3.17 -5.69 8.31
CA ARG A 20 3.54 -6.40 9.53
C ARG A 20 2.35 -7.21 10.02
N ASN A 21 2.60 -8.48 10.28
CA ASN A 21 1.57 -9.36 10.83
C ASN A 21 1.72 -9.43 12.34
N ASN A 22 0.94 -8.62 13.05
CA ASN A 22 0.88 -8.61 14.51
C ASN A 22 -0.28 -9.47 15.04
N SER A 23 -0.87 -10.30 14.17
CA SER A 23 -1.92 -11.22 14.60
C SER A 23 -1.32 -12.50 15.20
N SER A 24 -2.18 -13.33 15.76
CA SER A 24 -1.75 -14.55 16.44
C SER A 24 -1.54 -15.74 15.50
N GLY A 25 -1.79 -15.58 14.21
CA GLY A 25 -1.61 -16.66 13.24
C GLY A 25 -1.05 -16.15 11.92
N PRO A 26 -0.63 -17.07 11.04
CA PRO A 26 -0.12 -16.69 9.74
C PRO A 26 -1.22 -16.08 8.87
N VAL A 27 -0.84 -15.22 7.94
CA VAL A 27 -1.76 -14.62 6.99
C VAL A 27 -1.16 -14.71 5.59
N ARG A 28 -2.05 -14.77 4.59
CA ARG A 28 -1.66 -14.59 3.20
C ARG A 28 -2.12 -13.22 2.76
N VAL A 29 -1.21 -12.44 2.19
CA VAL A 29 -1.54 -11.10 1.71
C VAL A 29 -1.39 -11.04 0.20
N GLN A 30 -2.28 -10.28 -0.42
CA GLN A 30 -2.16 -9.90 -1.82
C GLN A 30 -2.06 -8.38 -1.86
N ILE A 31 -0.99 -7.90 -2.45
CA ILE A 31 -0.76 -6.46 -2.63
C ILE A 31 -1.16 -6.13 -4.06
N LEU A 32 -2.12 -5.22 -4.21
CA LEU A 32 -2.62 -4.81 -5.50
C LEU A 32 -1.93 -3.52 -5.90
N TYR A 33 -1.18 -3.58 -7.00
CA TYR A 33 -0.52 -2.41 -7.58
C TYR A 33 -1.32 -1.96 -8.79
N LYS A 34 -1.42 -0.65 -8.97
CA LYS A 34 -2.17 -0.07 -10.06
C LYS A 34 -1.39 1.10 -10.64
N GLY A 35 -1.40 1.22 -11.94
CA GLY A 35 -0.75 2.33 -12.61
C GLY A 35 -1.09 2.36 -14.08
N PRO A 36 -0.60 3.37 -14.81
CA PRO A 36 -0.89 3.48 -16.23
C PRO A 36 -0.39 2.27 -16.99
N SER A 37 -1.18 1.83 -17.95
CA SER A 37 -0.77 0.77 -18.87
C SER A 37 0.35 1.27 -19.77
N ALA A 38 1.25 0.37 -20.16
CA ALA A 38 2.32 0.69 -21.09
C ALA A 38 1.80 1.11 -22.47
N HIS A 39 0.57 0.75 -22.79
CA HIS A 39 -0.05 1.10 -24.05
C HIS A 39 -0.95 2.32 -23.95
N GLY A 40 -0.98 2.98 -22.80
CA GLY A 40 -1.79 4.17 -22.62
C GLY A 40 -3.29 3.92 -22.54
N ARG A 41 -3.71 2.70 -22.30
CA ARG A 41 -5.12 2.33 -22.26
C ARG A 41 -5.52 1.92 -20.86
N GLY A 42 -5.93 2.91 -20.06
CA GLY A 42 -6.36 2.64 -18.71
C GLY A 42 -5.23 2.17 -17.82
N ASP A 43 -5.60 1.59 -16.72
CA ASP A 43 -4.64 1.20 -15.69
C ASP A 43 -4.27 -0.27 -15.83
N HIS A 44 -3.03 -0.57 -15.52
CA HIS A 44 -2.52 -1.92 -15.46
C HIS A 44 -2.44 -2.35 -13.99
N GLN A 45 -3.09 -3.45 -13.66
CA GLN A 45 -3.08 -4.00 -12.32
C GLN A 45 -2.09 -5.14 -12.21
N GLU A 46 -1.32 -5.15 -11.14
CA GLU A 46 -0.37 -6.20 -10.82
C GLU A 46 -0.62 -6.67 -9.40
N VAL A 47 -0.47 -7.97 -9.14
CA VAL A 47 -0.69 -8.54 -7.82
C VAL A 47 0.57 -9.23 -7.34
N SER A 48 0.97 -8.92 -6.12
CA SER A 48 2.06 -9.62 -5.43
C SER A 48 1.46 -10.37 -4.24
N THR A 49 1.86 -11.62 -4.04
CA THR A 49 1.33 -12.45 -2.96
C THR A 49 2.46 -12.86 -2.02
N ALA A 50 2.18 -12.84 -0.74
CA ALA A 50 3.14 -13.26 0.28
C ALA A 50 2.44 -13.94 1.44
N ASP A 51 3.12 -14.92 2.03
CA ASP A 51 2.70 -15.55 3.28
C ASP A 51 3.54 -14.97 4.40
N ILE A 52 2.88 -14.40 5.42
CA ILE A 52 3.57 -13.74 6.52
C ILE A 52 3.23 -14.48 7.80
N PRO A 53 4.22 -15.08 8.48
CA PRO A 53 3.95 -15.74 9.75
C PRO A 53 3.58 -14.73 10.83
N ALA A 54 2.98 -15.22 11.91
CA ALA A 54 2.67 -14.36 13.06
C ALA A 54 3.96 -13.70 13.55
N GLY A 55 3.90 -12.38 13.73
CA GLY A 55 5.07 -11.59 14.13
C GLY A 55 6.02 -11.23 13.00
N GLY A 56 5.78 -11.74 11.79
CA GLY A 56 6.63 -11.45 10.64
C GLY A 56 6.23 -10.21 9.88
N SER A 57 7.05 -9.86 8.90
CA SER A 57 6.83 -8.70 8.04
C SER A 57 7.17 -9.06 6.60
N PHE A 58 6.57 -8.29 5.69
CA PHE A 58 6.85 -8.40 4.26
C PHE A 58 7.02 -7.01 3.68
N ARG A 59 8.06 -6.80 2.90
CA ARG A 59 8.31 -5.54 2.21
C ARG A 59 7.62 -5.55 0.84
N ALA A 60 6.64 -4.67 0.66
CA ALA A 60 5.99 -4.45 -0.62
C ALA A 60 6.83 -3.44 -1.40
N GLU A 61 7.63 -3.94 -2.33
CA GLU A 61 8.57 -3.12 -3.08
C GLU A 61 7.87 -2.28 -4.14
N GLU A 62 8.55 -1.24 -4.58
CA GLU A 62 8.11 -0.42 -5.70
C GLU A 62 7.93 -1.23 -6.96
N ARG A 63 6.90 -0.94 -7.72
CA ARG A 63 6.65 -1.53 -9.04
C ARG A 63 6.57 -0.43 -10.07
N GLN A 64 7.01 -0.73 -11.28
CA GLN A 64 7.07 0.24 -12.36
C GLN A 64 6.39 -0.30 -13.60
N THR A 65 5.92 0.63 -14.44
CA THR A 65 5.47 0.33 -15.80
C THR A 65 6.47 0.96 -16.76
N ASN A 66 6.99 0.18 -17.67
CA ASN A 66 7.93 0.64 -18.70
C ASN A 66 7.13 1.09 -19.91
N HIS A 67 7.33 2.34 -20.34
CA HIS A 67 6.67 2.92 -21.51
C HIS A 67 7.65 3.09 -22.68
N GLY A 68 8.80 2.44 -22.62
CA GLY A 68 9.83 2.57 -23.65
C GLY A 68 10.84 3.64 -23.30
N SER A 69 10.54 4.90 -23.63
CA SER A 69 11.47 6.01 -23.37
C SER A 69 11.42 6.50 -21.92
N TYR A 70 10.42 6.08 -21.14
CA TYR A 70 10.29 6.49 -19.73
C TYR A 70 9.56 5.40 -18.96
N THR A 71 9.62 5.50 -17.63
CA THR A 71 8.90 4.60 -16.74
C THR A 71 8.02 5.40 -15.78
N THR A 72 6.95 4.77 -15.30
CA THR A 72 6.11 5.32 -14.25
C THR A 72 6.04 4.33 -13.11
N ARG A 73 5.83 4.84 -11.88
CA ARG A 73 5.65 3.99 -10.72
C ARG A 73 4.18 3.66 -10.54
N LYS A 74 3.93 2.41 -10.20
CA LYS A 74 2.59 1.99 -9.80
C LYS A 74 2.35 2.39 -8.35
N GLU A 75 1.10 2.60 -8.00
CA GLU A 75 0.73 2.79 -6.61
C GLU A 75 0.20 1.50 -6.02
N ILE A 76 0.31 1.36 -4.71
CA ILE A 76 -0.39 0.30 -3.98
C ILE A 76 -1.84 0.73 -3.88
N ALA A 77 -2.71 -0.01 -4.55
CA ALA A 77 -4.13 0.31 -4.61
C ALA A 77 -4.92 -0.43 -3.54
N GLY A 78 -4.39 -1.51 -3.00
CA GLY A 78 -5.08 -2.26 -1.99
C GLY A 78 -4.25 -3.39 -1.40
N ILE A 79 -4.69 -3.83 -0.23
CA ILE A 79 -4.15 -4.98 0.48
C ILE A 79 -5.31 -5.91 0.75
N LYS A 80 -5.19 -7.18 0.34
CA LYS A 80 -6.14 -8.22 0.69
C LYS A 80 -5.47 -9.21 1.61
N VAL A 81 -6.14 -9.58 2.68
CA VAL A 81 -5.61 -10.49 3.69
C VAL A 81 -6.53 -11.69 3.80
N THR A 82 -5.96 -12.88 3.72
CA THR A 82 -6.65 -14.11 4.06
C THR A 82 -6.03 -14.65 5.35
N ARG A 83 -6.83 -14.75 6.39
CA ARG A 83 -6.38 -15.23 7.69
C ARG A 83 -6.36 -16.75 7.70
N TYR A 84 -5.61 -17.32 8.64
CA TYR A 84 -5.47 -18.78 8.73
C TYR A 84 -6.79 -19.50 8.95
N ASN A 85 -7.80 -18.81 9.50
CA ASN A 85 -9.14 -19.39 9.69
C ASN A 85 -10.03 -19.21 8.44
N GLY A 86 -9.48 -18.69 7.35
CA GLY A 86 -10.20 -18.48 6.10
C GLY A 86 -10.90 -17.13 5.99
N GLN A 87 -10.93 -16.34 7.04
CA GLN A 87 -11.53 -15.00 7.00
C GLN A 87 -10.74 -14.11 6.06
N LYS A 88 -11.48 -13.34 5.24
CA LYS A 88 -10.87 -12.44 4.26
C LYS A 88 -11.21 -11.00 4.60
N GLN A 89 -10.21 -10.14 4.46
CA GLN A 89 -10.34 -8.71 4.70
C GLN A 89 -9.59 -7.96 3.61
N LYS A 90 -9.96 -6.69 3.41
CA LYS A 90 -9.31 -5.85 2.41
C LYS A 90 -9.30 -4.41 2.88
N LEU A 91 -8.26 -3.71 2.44
CA LEU A 91 -8.09 -2.29 2.69
C LEU A 91 -7.65 -1.66 1.37
N TYR A 92 -8.40 -0.68 0.89
CA TYR A 92 -8.13 -0.04 -0.39
C TYR A 92 -7.73 1.41 -0.20
N ALA A 93 -6.93 1.91 -1.15
CA ALA A 93 -6.62 3.34 -1.23
C ALA A 93 -7.90 4.14 -1.48
N PRO A 94 -8.01 5.38 -0.98
CA PRO A 94 -6.96 6.12 -0.28
C PRO A 94 -6.79 5.62 1.15
N PHE A 95 -5.52 5.42 1.55
CA PHE A 95 -5.22 4.92 2.87
C PHE A 95 -5.20 6.07 3.88
N GLN A 96 -5.74 5.80 5.06
CA GLN A 96 -5.81 6.81 6.10
C GLN A 96 -4.42 7.28 6.49
N GLY A 97 -4.27 8.59 6.63
CA GLY A 97 -3.01 9.21 7.07
C GLY A 97 -2.04 9.55 5.95
N VAL A 98 -2.29 9.11 4.72
CA VAL A 98 -1.42 9.42 3.60
C VAL A 98 -1.72 10.84 3.11
N HIS A 99 -0.70 11.70 3.11
CA HIS A 99 -0.84 13.11 2.69
C HIS A 99 0.07 13.49 1.54
N SER A 100 0.96 12.59 1.13
CA SER A 100 1.91 12.85 0.05
C SER A 100 2.29 11.52 -0.60
N VAL A 101 3.29 11.55 -1.48
CA VAL A 101 3.84 10.33 -2.08
C VAL A 101 4.69 9.63 -1.02
N GLU A 102 4.37 8.36 -0.74
CA GLU A 102 5.02 7.60 0.32
C GLU A 102 5.75 6.39 -0.26
N LEU A 103 6.98 6.20 0.17
CA LEU A 103 7.83 5.08 -0.25
C LEU A 103 8.14 4.14 0.91
N ASN A 104 7.57 4.38 2.08
CA ASN A 104 7.90 3.60 3.27
C ASN A 104 6.70 3.52 4.21
N TRP A 105 5.55 3.24 3.65
CA TRP A 105 4.32 3.19 4.44
C TRP A 105 4.27 1.93 5.29
N LEU A 106 3.44 1.93 6.32
CA LEU A 106 3.29 0.79 7.21
C LEU A 106 1.84 0.33 7.24
N PHE A 107 1.63 -0.96 7.03
CA PHE A 107 0.35 -1.61 7.21
C PHE A 107 0.50 -2.64 8.31
N ILE A 108 -0.39 -2.61 9.30
CA ILE A 108 -0.34 -3.54 10.42
C ILE A 108 -1.60 -4.37 10.42
N ILE A 109 -1.43 -5.68 10.44
CA ILE A 109 -2.52 -6.64 10.55
C ILE A 109 -2.55 -7.10 12.00
N ASP A 110 -3.61 -6.76 12.73
CA ASP A 110 -3.83 -7.29 14.07
C ASP A 110 -4.84 -8.44 13.99
N ASN A 111 -5.34 -8.90 15.13
CA ASN A 111 -6.28 -10.02 15.14
C ASN A 111 -7.66 -9.66 14.57
N TRP A 112 -7.93 -8.38 14.36
CA TRP A 112 -9.26 -7.92 13.99
C TRP A 112 -9.31 -7.25 12.62
N GLN A 113 -8.29 -6.47 12.27
CA GLN A 113 -8.35 -5.63 11.09
C GLN A 113 -6.97 -5.29 10.55
N ILE A 114 -6.96 -4.58 9.42
CA ILE A 114 -5.77 -4.06 8.77
C ILE A 114 -5.71 -2.56 9.03
N HIS A 115 -4.56 -2.08 9.49
CA HIS A 115 -4.37 -0.66 9.79
C HIS A 115 -3.39 -0.01 8.81
N SER A 116 -3.72 1.21 8.40
CA SER A 116 -2.80 2.09 7.69
C SER A 116 -2.12 2.99 8.71
N VAL A 117 -0.79 2.97 8.76
CA VAL A 117 -0.03 3.67 9.80
C VAL A 117 1.06 4.50 9.16
N ASN A 118 1.10 5.79 9.53
CA ASN A 118 2.18 6.66 9.12
C ASN A 118 3.44 6.32 9.94
N PRO A 119 4.49 5.78 9.30
CA PRO A 119 5.70 5.37 10.05
C PRO A 119 6.49 6.55 10.61
N ASN A 120 6.17 7.76 10.19
CA ASN A 120 6.86 8.96 10.68
C ASN A 120 6.22 9.52 11.96
N VAL A 121 5.09 8.95 12.38
CA VAL A 121 4.47 9.34 13.63
C VAL A 121 5.26 8.74 14.79
N THR A 122 5.55 9.56 15.79
CA THR A 122 6.32 9.12 16.95
C THR A 122 5.54 8.05 17.71
N MET A 123 6.21 6.92 17.98
CA MET A 123 5.56 5.80 18.65
C MET A 123 5.02 6.15 20.04
N GLY A 124 5.62 7.10 20.70
CA GLY A 124 5.13 7.55 22.01
C GLY A 124 3.76 8.21 21.98
N GLN A 125 3.22 8.41 20.80
CA GLN A 125 1.88 8.98 20.63
C GLN A 125 0.79 7.93 20.56
N PHE A 126 1.15 6.70 20.62
CA PHE A 126 0.19 5.59 20.56
C PHE A 126 -0.13 5.05 21.93
#